data_85e7d499cd28bfef7f1b4d173437f55f
#
_entry.id   85e7d499cd28bfef7f1b4d173437f55f
#
_cell.length_a   1.000
_cell.length_b   1.000
_cell.length_c   1.000
_cell.angle_alpha   90.00
_cell.angle_beta   90.00
_cell.angle_gamma   90.00
#
_symmetry.space_group_name_H-M   'P 1'
#
loop_
_entity.id
_entity.type
_entity.pdbx_description
1 polymer ?
#
loop_
_entity_poly.entity_id
_entity_poly.type
_entity_poly.pdbx_seq_one_letter_code
_entity_poly.pdbx_strand_id
1 'polypeptide(L)'
;MQLLNGLIILKEIDNTNVIRHRYNRYSKFYDFFELPMEILFGKWREKLIKFSEGKTLEVGVGTGKNIKFYPNDIDLTAIDFSEGMLSKAIKKYKNRSMIKFIQMDIQGTNFESDTFDTIVASYVFCSVPDPTKGLKEIKRICKNNGRIILLEHVRSENKIIGAVMDLINPLMVHLFGFNINRKTENNIVDAGFHSYQVRHLWFDIFRMFIINNKK
;
A
#
# COMPACT_ATOMS: atom_id res chain seq x y z
N MET A 1 9.31 -17.32 -26.86
CA MET A 1 9.04 -16.03 -26.17
C MET A 1 7.60 -15.93 -25.67
N GLN A 2 6.57 -16.24 -26.43
CA GLN A 2 5.16 -16.18 -26.00
C GLN A 2 4.79 -17.16 -24.86
N LEU A 3 5.32 -18.40 -24.86
CA LEU A 3 5.07 -19.40 -23.80
C LEU A 3 5.67 -18.99 -22.44
N LEU A 4 6.85 -18.36 -22.42
CA LEU A 4 7.45 -17.84 -21.18
C LEU A 4 6.63 -16.67 -20.59
N ASN A 5 6.13 -15.77 -21.44
CA ASN A 5 5.27 -14.68 -20.99
C ASN A 5 3.93 -15.20 -20.43
N GLY A 6 3.34 -16.23 -21.05
CA GLY A 6 2.13 -16.87 -20.52
C GLY A 6 2.33 -17.52 -19.15
N LEU A 7 3.45 -18.22 -18.94
CA LEU A 7 3.81 -18.84 -17.66
C LEU A 7 4.07 -17.79 -16.56
N ILE A 8 4.72 -16.68 -16.89
CA ILE A 8 4.94 -15.57 -15.95
C ILE A 8 3.62 -14.94 -15.54
N ILE A 9 2.73 -14.65 -16.50
CA ILE A 9 1.40 -14.07 -16.22
C ILE A 9 0.56 -15.01 -15.35
N LEU A 10 0.54 -16.32 -15.63
CA LEU A 10 -0.19 -17.31 -14.83
C LEU A 10 0.35 -17.38 -13.40
N LYS A 11 1.68 -17.31 -13.20
CA LYS A 11 2.32 -17.30 -11.89
C LYS A 11 2.04 -16.02 -11.10
N GLU A 12 1.95 -14.85 -11.75
CA GLU A 12 1.56 -13.59 -11.13
C GLU A 12 0.09 -13.61 -10.68
N ILE A 13 -0.82 -14.09 -11.53
CA ILE A 13 -2.24 -14.22 -11.21
C ILE A 13 -2.44 -15.15 -10.02
N ASP A 14 -1.71 -16.28 -9.98
CA ASP A 14 -1.78 -17.24 -8.90
C ASP A 14 -1.31 -16.63 -7.58
N ASN A 15 -0.18 -15.90 -7.57
CA ASN A 15 0.32 -15.22 -6.39
C ASN A 15 -0.66 -14.14 -5.86
N THR A 16 -1.27 -13.33 -6.73
CA THR A 16 -2.26 -12.33 -6.33
C THR A 16 -3.49 -12.99 -5.70
N ASN A 17 -3.99 -14.08 -6.27
CA ASN A 17 -5.13 -14.83 -5.75
C ASN A 17 -4.82 -15.44 -4.37
N VAL A 18 -3.65 -16.05 -4.21
CA VAL A 18 -3.21 -16.62 -2.92
C VAL A 18 -3.16 -15.56 -1.84
N ILE A 19 -2.57 -14.39 -2.12
CA ILE A 19 -2.48 -13.29 -1.16
C ILE A 19 -3.89 -12.76 -0.84
N ARG A 20 -4.74 -12.57 -1.86
CA ARG A 20 -6.14 -12.12 -1.67
C ARG A 20 -6.92 -13.06 -0.77
N HIS A 21 -6.84 -14.38 -0.97
CA HIS A 21 -7.50 -15.37 -0.10
C HIS A 21 -6.99 -15.32 1.34
N ARG A 22 -5.69 -15.09 1.54
CA ARG A 22 -5.12 -14.92 2.88
C ARG A 22 -5.71 -13.70 3.57
N TYR A 23 -5.72 -12.53 2.92
CA TYR A 23 -6.28 -11.30 3.50
C TYR A 23 -7.79 -11.40 3.75
N ASN A 24 -8.55 -12.05 2.87
CA ASN A 24 -9.97 -12.31 3.09
C ASN A 24 -10.19 -13.15 4.36
N ARG A 25 -9.41 -14.20 4.58
CA ARG A 25 -9.47 -15.03 5.79
C ARG A 25 -8.99 -14.27 7.02
N TYR A 26 -7.88 -13.54 6.90
CA TYR A 26 -7.29 -12.73 7.96
C TYR A 26 -8.17 -11.56 8.39
N SER A 27 -8.98 -11.03 7.48
CA SER A 27 -9.82 -9.86 7.76
C SER A 27 -10.62 -10.00 9.06
N LYS A 28 -11.08 -11.21 9.40
CA LYS A 28 -11.89 -11.47 10.60
C LYS A 28 -11.18 -11.07 11.90
N PHE A 29 -9.87 -11.29 11.97
CA PHE A 29 -9.04 -11.07 13.16
C PHE A 29 -7.99 -9.97 12.99
N TYR A 30 -7.92 -9.36 11.81
CA TYR A 30 -6.88 -8.39 11.44
C TYR A 30 -6.74 -7.26 12.46
N ASP A 31 -7.86 -6.63 12.84
CA ASP A 31 -7.84 -5.50 13.76
C ASP A 31 -7.35 -5.90 15.16
N PHE A 32 -7.59 -7.13 15.59
CA PHE A 32 -7.12 -7.63 16.86
C PHE A 32 -5.59 -7.86 16.87
N PHE A 33 -5.06 -8.50 15.83
CA PHE A 33 -3.62 -8.74 15.72
C PHE A 33 -2.81 -7.46 15.45
N GLU A 34 -3.42 -6.49 14.79
CA GLU A 34 -2.80 -5.20 14.48
C GLU A 34 -2.90 -4.17 15.62
N LEU A 35 -3.69 -4.46 16.68
CA LEU A 35 -3.92 -3.51 17.77
C LEU A 35 -2.62 -3.02 18.45
N PRO A 36 -1.64 -3.88 18.78
CA PRO A 36 -0.38 -3.42 19.38
C PRO A 36 0.40 -2.47 18.44
N MET A 37 0.42 -2.78 17.14
CA MET A 37 1.07 -1.96 16.12
C MET A 37 0.36 -0.61 15.95
N GLU A 38 -0.98 -0.61 16.00
CA GLU A 38 -1.77 0.61 15.91
C GLU A 38 -1.55 1.54 17.10
N ILE A 39 -1.41 1.00 18.32
CA ILE A 39 -1.09 1.79 19.52
C ILE A 39 0.29 2.44 19.39
N LEU A 40 1.28 1.71 18.91
CA LEU A 40 2.64 2.20 18.78
C LEU A 40 2.81 3.18 17.60
N PHE A 41 2.18 2.90 16.49
CA PHE A 41 2.48 3.54 15.20
C PHE A 41 1.28 4.28 14.58
N GLY A 42 0.12 4.31 15.22
CA GLY A 42 -1.08 4.98 14.71
C GLY A 42 -0.90 6.48 14.45
N LYS A 43 -0.03 7.15 15.25
CA LYS A 43 0.33 8.57 15.04
C LYS A 43 1.02 8.84 13.69
N TRP A 44 1.66 7.84 13.09
CA TRP A 44 2.28 8.00 11.77
C TRP A 44 1.24 8.06 10.66
N ARG A 45 0.11 7.35 10.82
CA ARG A 45 -1.03 7.42 9.89
C ARG A 45 -1.64 8.82 9.86
N GLU A 46 -1.79 9.45 11.03
CA GLU A 46 -2.24 10.85 11.10
C GLU A 46 -1.29 11.79 10.37
N LYS A 47 0.03 11.63 10.58
CA LYS A 47 1.04 12.42 9.87
C LYS A 47 1.01 12.18 8.35
N LEU A 48 0.80 10.93 7.93
CA LEU A 48 0.66 10.55 6.53
C LEU A 48 -0.48 11.31 5.87
N ILE A 49 -1.66 11.30 6.50
CA ILE A 49 -2.88 11.89 5.94
C ILE A 49 -2.82 13.43 5.89
N LYS A 50 -2.06 14.08 6.76
CA LYS A 50 -1.87 15.56 6.71
C LYS A 50 -1.28 16.08 5.39
N PHE A 51 -0.69 15.21 4.57
CA PHE A 51 -0.19 15.56 3.24
C PHE A 51 -1.25 15.42 2.14
N SER A 52 -2.44 14.91 2.47
CA SER A 52 -3.50 14.68 1.49
C SER A 52 -4.24 15.97 1.19
N GLU A 53 -4.44 16.24 -0.09
CA GLU A 53 -5.19 17.37 -0.61
C GLU A 53 -5.87 17.01 -1.94
N GLY A 54 -6.96 17.68 -2.24
CA GLY A 54 -7.71 17.47 -3.48
C GLY A 54 -8.34 16.08 -3.59
N LYS A 55 -8.50 15.61 -4.83
CA LYS A 55 -9.03 14.28 -5.12
C LYS A 55 -8.02 13.22 -4.73
N THR A 56 -8.32 12.47 -3.69
CA THR A 56 -7.38 11.55 -3.05
C THR A 56 -7.75 10.10 -3.34
N LEU A 57 -6.72 9.28 -3.63
CA LEU A 57 -6.83 7.82 -3.68
C LEU A 57 -6.11 7.23 -2.46
N GLU A 58 -6.80 6.41 -1.68
CA GLU A 58 -6.15 5.51 -0.71
C GLU A 58 -6.03 4.11 -1.29
N VAL A 59 -4.80 3.64 -1.44
CA VAL A 59 -4.46 2.30 -1.92
C VAL A 59 -4.32 1.36 -0.74
N GLY A 60 -4.97 0.18 -0.80
CA GLY A 60 -4.94 -0.81 0.27
C GLY A 60 -5.58 -0.28 1.55
N VAL A 61 -6.83 0.21 1.45
CA VAL A 61 -7.55 0.81 2.59
C VAL A 61 -7.71 -0.16 3.77
N GLY A 62 -7.65 -1.47 3.52
CA GLY A 62 -7.82 -2.50 4.54
C GLY A 62 -9.15 -2.37 5.27
N THR A 63 -9.09 -2.34 6.59
CA THR A 63 -10.27 -2.14 7.45
C THR A 63 -10.59 -0.65 7.70
N GLY A 64 -9.94 0.26 6.95
CA GLY A 64 -10.18 1.70 7.02
C GLY A 64 -9.50 2.42 8.17
N LYS A 65 -8.31 1.98 8.59
CA LYS A 65 -7.60 2.58 9.74
C LYS A 65 -7.20 4.04 9.53
N ASN A 66 -6.90 4.44 8.29
CA ASN A 66 -6.54 5.82 7.97
C ASN A 66 -7.76 6.74 7.86
N ILE A 67 -8.94 6.20 7.53
CA ILE A 67 -10.14 6.99 7.18
C ILE A 67 -10.53 7.97 8.29
N LYS A 68 -10.32 7.62 9.56
CA LYS A 68 -10.62 8.49 10.71
C LYS A 68 -9.80 9.80 10.73
N PHE A 69 -8.68 9.85 10.02
CA PHE A 69 -7.79 11.01 10.00
C PHE A 69 -8.04 11.95 8.81
N TYR A 70 -8.78 11.48 7.79
CA TYR A 70 -9.16 12.35 6.68
C TYR A 70 -10.23 13.36 7.08
N PRO A 71 -10.20 14.60 6.57
CA PRO A 71 -11.31 15.53 6.68
C PRO A 71 -12.63 14.94 6.21
N ASN A 72 -13.74 15.42 6.75
CA ASN A 72 -15.05 14.86 6.40
C ASN A 72 -15.51 15.20 4.97
N ASP A 73 -14.98 16.25 4.41
CA ASP A 73 -15.31 16.82 3.09
C ASP A 73 -14.33 16.41 1.98
N ILE A 74 -13.37 15.52 2.27
CA ILE A 74 -12.39 15.05 1.28
C ILE A 74 -13.06 14.20 0.18
N ASP A 75 -12.74 14.44 -1.08
CA ASP A 75 -13.09 13.52 -2.20
C ASP A 75 -12.13 12.32 -2.15
N LEU A 76 -12.55 11.28 -1.44
CA LEU A 76 -11.75 10.08 -1.20
C LEU A 76 -12.27 8.89 -2.00
N THR A 77 -11.41 8.34 -2.84
CA THR A 77 -11.56 7.00 -3.39
C THR A 77 -10.66 6.04 -2.61
N ALA A 78 -11.21 4.96 -2.08
CA ALA A 78 -10.50 3.97 -1.27
C ALA A 78 -10.57 2.60 -1.96
N ILE A 79 -9.41 2.04 -2.32
CA ILE A 79 -9.35 0.73 -2.98
C ILE A 79 -8.68 -0.31 -2.09
N ASP A 80 -9.16 -1.55 -2.21
CA ASP A 80 -8.50 -2.73 -1.68
C ASP A 80 -8.76 -3.93 -2.59
N PHE A 81 -7.79 -4.82 -2.75
CA PHE A 81 -7.97 -6.03 -3.56
C PHE A 81 -8.71 -7.13 -2.81
N SER A 82 -8.74 -7.06 -1.46
CA SER A 82 -9.43 -7.98 -0.56
C SER A 82 -10.85 -7.51 -0.28
N GLU A 83 -11.84 -8.25 -0.77
CA GLU A 83 -13.24 -8.00 -0.47
C GLU A 83 -13.53 -8.04 1.04
N GLY A 84 -12.92 -8.99 1.76
CA GLY A 84 -13.10 -9.13 3.20
C GLY A 84 -12.60 -7.93 4.01
N MET A 85 -11.49 -7.32 3.58
CA MET A 85 -10.98 -6.09 4.17
C MET A 85 -11.88 -4.90 3.84
N LEU A 86 -12.18 -4.73 2.56
CA LEU A 86 -13.00 -3.63 2.06
C LEU A 86 -14.38 -3.60 2.71
N SER A 87 -15.03 -4.76 2.86
CA SER A 87 -16.35 -4.89 3.51
C SER A 87 -16.35 -4.35 4.94
N LYS A 88 -15.26 -4.54 5.69
CA LYS A 88 -15.11 -3.96 7.03
C LYS A 88 -14.99 -2.44 7.00
N ALA A 89 -14.21 -1.91 6.08
CA ALA A 89 -14.09 -0.46 5.90
C ALA A 89 -15.45 0.16 5.55
N ILE A 90 -16.17 -0.42 4.59
CA ILE A 90 -17.52 0.02 4.19
C ILE A 90 -18.47 0.00 5.40
N LYS A 91 -18.52 -1.10 6.15
CA LYS A 91 -19.39 -1.22 7.33
C LYS A 91 -19.07 -0.16 8.38
N LYS A 92 -17.78 0.10 8.62
CA LYS A 92 -17.31 1.06 9.63
C LYS A 92 -17.60 2.50 9.25
N TYR A 93 -17.51 2.82 7.97
CA TYR A 93 -17.64 4.20 7.46
C TYR A 93 -18.86 4.42 6.56
N LYS A 94 -19.90 3.59 6.72
CA LYS A 94 -21.14 3.66 5.92
C LYS A 94 -21.82 5.04 5.92
N ASN A 95 -21.61 5.84 6.97
CA ASN A 95 -22.19 7.16 7.13
C ASN A 95 -21.33 8.28 6.49
N ARG A 96 -20.17 7.97 5.90
CA ARG A 96 -19.30 8.92 5.20
C ARG A 96 -19.56 8.84 3.69
N SER A 97 -20.60 9.52 3.22
CA SER A 97 -21.08 9.45 1.82
C SER A 97 -20.05 9.93 0.77
N MET A 98 -19.08 10.73 1.16
CA MET A 98 -18.04 11.24 0.26
C MET A 98 -16.94 10.21 -0.07
N ILE A 99 -16.95 9.03 0.58
CA ILE A 99 -15.96 8.01 0.32
C ILE A 99 -16.47 7.00 -0.70
N LYS A 100 -15.72 6.81 -1.78
CA LYS A 100 -15.99 5.77 -2.79
C LYS A 100 -15.11 4.55 -2.48
N PHE A 101 -15.74 3.43 -2.12
CA PHE A 101 -15.04 2.16 -1.89
C PHE A 101 -15.10 1.29 -3.13
N ILE A 102 -13.94 0.81 -3.62
CA ILE A 102 -13.87 0.00 -4.85
C ILE A 102 -12.93 -1.18 -4.62
N GLN A 103 -13.40 -2.40 -4.92
CA GLN A 103 -12.52 -3.56 -4.95
C GLN A 103 -11.64 -3.50 -6.21
N MET A 104 -10.34 -3.34 -6.03
CA MET A 104 -9.40 -3.14 -7.15
C MET A 104 -7.97 -3.51 -6.76
N ASP A 105 -7.22 -4.07 -7.71
CA ASP A 105 -5.78 -4.32 -7.56
C ASP A 105 -4.99 -3.14 -8.11
N ILE A 106 -4.06 -2.63 -7.30
CA ILE A 106 -3.20 -1.52 -7.70
C ILE A 106 -2.22 -1.88 -8.83
N GLN A 107 -1.99 -3.14 -9.10
CA GLN A 107 -1.13 -3.55 -10.22
C GLN A 107 -1.75 -3.32 -11.61
N GLY A 108 -3.02 -2.93 -11.66
CA GLY A 108 -3.72 -2.60 -12.91
C GLY A 108 -5.11 -2.06 -12.59
N THR A 109 -5.24 -0.75 -12.58
CA THR A 109 -6.51 -0.06 -12.29
C THR A 109 -7.22 0.38 -13.58
N ASN A 110 -8.53 0.62 -13.47
CA ASN A 110 -9.31 1.19 -14.59
C ASN A 110 -9.39 2.72 -14.51
N PHE A 111 -8.64 3.36 -13.62
CA PHE A 111 -8.61 4.82 -13.55
C PHE A 111 -7.90 5.40 -14.76
N GLU A 112 -8.37 6.53 -15.22
CA GLU A 112 -7.67 7.31 -16.24
C GLU A 112 -6.34 7.86 -15.70
N SER A 113 -5.42 8.17 -16.61
CA SER A 113 -4.19 8.87 -16.25
C SER A 113 -4.52 10.24 -15.65
N ASP A 114 -3.66 10.75 -14.77
CA ASP A 114 -3.79 12.09 -14.21
C ASP A 114 -5.12 12.35 -13.48
N THR A 115 -5.64 11.32 -12.78
CA THR A 115 -6.95 11.39 -12.10
C THR A 115 -6.86 11.98 -10.69
N PHE A 116 -5.81 11.65 -9.93
CA PHE A 116 -5.73 11.98 -8.50
C PHE A 116 -4.69 13.05 -8.20
N ASP A 117 -5.05 13.99 -7.34
CA ASP A 117 -4.13 15.02 -6.82
C ASP A 117 -3.18 14.42 -5.78
N THR A 118 -3.72 13.53 -4.93
CA THR A 118 -2.95 12.81 -3.92
C THR A 118 -3.20 11.30 -3.98
N ILE A 119 -2.15 10.50 -3.82
CA ILE A 119 -2.25 9.05 -3.62
C ILE A 119 -1.55 8.68 -2.31
N VAL A 120 -2.25 7.93 -1.47
CA VAL A 120 -1.78 7.47 -0.17
C VAL A 120 -1.75 5.95 -0.12
N ALA A 121 -0.68 5.38 0.43
CA ALA A 121 -0.63 3.96 0.77
C ALA A 121 0.07 3.77 2.11
N SER A 122 -0.45 2.89 2.96
CA SER A 122 0.16 2.55 4.23
C SER A 122 0.23 1.05 4.43
N TYR A 123 1.46 0.53 4.49
CA TYR A 123 1.76 -0.90 4.66
C TYR A 123 1.14 -1.78 3.55
N VAL A 124 1.25 -1.34 2.30
CA VAL A 124 0.65 -1.99 1.13
C VAL A 124 1.70 -2.72 0.29
N PHE A 125 2.79 -2.05 -0.05
CA PHE A 125 3.76 -2.57 -1.01
C PHE A 125 4.60 -3.75 -0.48
N CYS A 126 4.55 -4.01 0.82
CA CYS A 126 5.07 -5.25 1.39
C CYS A 126 4.27 -6.50 0.94
N SER A 127 3.00 -6.34 0.57
CA SER A 127 2.07 -7.43 0.20
C SER A 127 1.78 -7.50 -1.30
N VAL A 128 2.02 -6.43 -2.06
CA VAL A 128 1.81 -6.40 -3.51
C VAL A 128 2.79 -7.38 -4.19
N PRO A 129 2.34 -8.32 -5.03
CA PRO A 129 3.21 -9.27 -5.72
C PRO A 129 4.30 -8.61 -6.55
N ASP A 130 3.94 -7.68 -7.42
CA ASP A 130 4.86 -6.82 -8.16
C ASP A 130 4.72 -5.36 -7.71
N PRO A 131 5.51 -4.93 -6.71
CA PRO A 131 5.44 -3.57 -6.19
C PRO A 131 5.86 -2.52 -7.21
N THR A 132 6.78 -2.83 -8.11
CA THR A 132 7.21 -1.90 -9.17
C THR A 132 6.09 -1.65 -10.17
N LYS A 133 5.33 -2.67 -10.54
CA LYS A 133 4.14 -2.54 -11.40
C LYS A 133 3.07 -1.67 -10.75
N GLY A 134 2.78 -1.91 -9.46
CA GLY A 134 1.84 -1.08 -8.70
C GLY A 134 2.30 0.37 -8.58
N LEU A 135 3.59 0.62 -8.38
CA LEU A 135 4.15 1.96 -8.32
C LEU A 135 4.12 2.68 -9.68
N LYS A 136 4.36 1.97 -10.79
CA LYS A 136 4.18 2.50 -12.15
C LYS A 136 2.73 2.89 -12.41
N GLU A 137 1.78 2.09 -11.94
CA GLU A 137 0.37 2.40 -12.05
C GLU A 137 0.00 3.64 -11.21
N ILE A 138 0.49 3.74 -9.98
CA ILE A 138 0.36 4.95 -9.16
C ILE A 138 0.90 6.17 -9.91
N LYS A 139 2.08 6.05 -10.53
CA LYS A 139 2.67 7.15 -11.33
C LYS A 139 1.75 7.58 -12.45
N ARG A 140 1.12 6.63 -13.15
CA ARG A 140 0.21 6.89 -14.27
C ARG A 140 -1.04 7.65 -13.84
N ILE A 141 -1.71 7.19 -12.75
CA ILE A 141 -2.99 7.73 -12.31
C ILE A 141 -2.89 8.98 -11.43
N CYS A 142 -1.72 9.24 -10.84
CA CYS A 142 -1.43 10.49 -10.14
C CYS A 142 -1.18 11.60 -11.16
N LYS A 143 -1.74 12.78 -10.94
CA LYS A 143 -1.54 13.95 -11.79
C LYS A 143 -0.06 14.35 -11.86
N ASN A 144 0.32 15.01 -12.94
CA ASN A 144 1.63 15.67 -12.98
C ASN A 144 1.70 16.71 -11.85
N ASN A 145 2.80 16.73 -11.10
CA ASN A 145 3.00 17.48 -9.87
C ASN A 145 2.07 17.08 -8.71
N GLY A 146 1.27 16.01 -8.86
CA GLY A 146 0.51 15.42 -7.77
C GLY A 146 1.43 14.77 -6.73
N ARG A 147 0.88 14.46 -5.57
CA ARG A 147 1.62 13.96 -4.42
C ARG A 147 1.34 12.48 -4.17
N ILE A 148 2.39 11.71 -3.93
CA ILE A 148 2.29 10.30 -3.53
C ILE A 148 2.96 10.17 -2.17
N ILE A 149 2.24 9.60 -1.20
CA ILE A 149 2.75 9.43 0.17
C ILE A 149 2.62 7.95 0.55
N LEU A 150 3.77 7.33 0.82
CA LEU A 150 3.84 5.93 1.20
C LEU A 150 4.36 5.83 2.63
N LEU A 151 3.71 5.03 3.47
CA LEU A 151 4.17 4.64 4.80
C LEU A 151 4.42 3.14 4.77
N GLU A 152 5.67 2.72 4.84
CA GLU A 152 6.03 1.32 4.59
C GLU A 152 7.00 0.77 5.64
N HIS A 153 6.87 -0.51 5.86
CA HIS A 153 7.87 -1.34 6.50
C HIS A 153 8.87 -1.82 5.45
N VAL A 154 10.15 -1.56 5.67
CA VAL A 154 11.22 -1.85 4.69
C VAL A 154 12.33 -2.69 5.31
N ARG A 155 13.15 -3.31 4.47
CA ARG A 155 14.35 -4.00 4.89
C ARG A 155 15.34 -3.03 5.53
N SER A 156 15.87 -3.38 6.71
CA SER A 156 16.92 -2.60 7.36
C SER A 156 18.20 -2.55 6.52
N GLU A 157 18.85 -1.40 6.49
CA GLU A 157 20.18 -1.20 5.88
C GLU A 157 21.30 -1.75 6.77
N ASN A 158 21.03 -1.91 8.07
CA ASN A 158 21.95 -2.61 8.95
C ASN A 158 22.13 -4.05 8.48
N LYS A 159 23.38 -4.46 8.23
CA LYS A 159 23.70 -5.77 7.64
C LYS A 159 23.18 -6.94 8.48
N ILE A 160 23.28 -6.84 9.81
CA ILE A 160 22.86 -7.92 10.73
C ILE A 160 21.32 -7.98 10.76
N ILE A 161 20.67 -6.86 11.01
CA ILE A 161 19.19 -6.79 11.08
C ILE A 161 18.59 -7.19 9.74
N GLY A 162 19.11 -6.66 8.63
CA GLY A 162 18.65 -7.01 7.29
C GLY A 162 18.83 -8.50 6.97
N ALA A 163 19.93 -9.13 7.38
CA ALA A 163 20.12 -10.58 7.20
C ALA A 163 19.12 -11.40 8.03
N VAL A 164 18.83 -10.99 9.25
CA VAL A 164 17.79 -11.63 10.08
C VAL A 164 16.43 -11.49 9.44
N MET A 165 16.09 -10.29 8.91
CA MET A 165 14.85 -10.07 8.18
C MET A 165 14.75 -10.97 6.94
N ASP A 166 15.83 -11.13 6.18
CA ASP A 166 15.86 -12.00 5.01
C ASP A 166 15.63 -13.47 5.40
N LEU A 167 16.23 -13.92 6.50
CA LEU A 167 16.09 -15.29 7.02
C LEU A 167 14.65 -15.59 7.46
N ILE A 168 13.99 -14.64 8.12
CA ILE A 168 12.62 -14.80 8.66
C ILE A 168 11.56 -14.57 7.58
N ASN A 169 11.88 -13.81 6.52
CA ASN A 169 10.90 -13.40 5.52
C ASN A 169 10.08 -14.54 4.89
N PRO A 170 10.64 -15.71 4.52
CA PRO A 170 9.85 -16.81 3.98
C PRO A 170 8.73 -17.27 4.93
N LEU A 171 8.99 -17.29 6.23
CA LEU A 171 8.01 -17.63 7.25
C LEU A 171 6.90 -16.57 7.33
N MET A 172 7.28 -15.29 7.31
CA MET A 172 6.32 -14.17 7.33
C MET A 172 5.40 -14.18 6.10
N VAL A 173 5.98 -14.41 4.92
CA VAL A 173 5.20 -14.55 3.68
C VAL A 173 4.26 -15.75 3.75
N HIS A 174 4.74 -16.90 4.26
CA HIS A 174 3.92 -18.09 4.38
C HIS A 174 2.75 -17.90 5.35
N LEU A 175 3.00 -17.34 6.53
CA LEU A 175 1.99 -17.18 7.59
C LEU A 175 1.04 -16.01 7.31
N PHE A 176 1.56 -14.86 6.90
CA PHE A 176 0.83 -13.59 6.87
C PHE A 176 0.62 -12.99 5.48
N GLY A 177 1.42 -13.42 4.48
CA GLY A 177 1.29 -12.95 3.10
C GLY A 177 1.99 -11.62 2.80
N PHE A 178 2.81 -11.09 3.71
CA PHE A 178 3.60 -9.88 3.46
C PHE A 178 5.09 -10.11 3.65
N ASN A 179 5.89 -9.31 2.95
CA ASN A 179 7.35 -9.32 3.06
C ASN A 179 7.82 -8.30 4.08
N ILE A 180 8.69 -8.71 5.00
CA ILE A 180 9.32 -7.80 5.96
C ILE A 180 10.63 -7.19 5.44
N ASN A 181 11.16 -7.71 4.35
CA ASN A 181 12.46 -7.34 3.78
C ASN A 181 12.36 -6.63 2.42
N ARG A 182 11.23 -5.95 2.14
CA ARG A 182 11.06 -5.18 0.90
C ARG A 182 12.08 -4.04 0.81
N LYS A 183 12.73 -3.94 -0.34
CA LYS A 183 13.58 -2.81 -0.71
C LYS A 183 12.72 -1.76 -1.43
N THR A 184 11.80 -1.15 -0.69
CA THR A 184 10.78 -0.25 -1.27
C THR A 184 11.40 0.92 -1.99
N GLU A 185 12.52 1.44 -1.52
CA GLU A 185 13.23 2.54 -2.19
C GLU A 185 13.72 2.15 -3.58
N ASN A 186 14.26 0.94 -3.75
CA ASN A 186 14.64 0.44 -5.08
C ASN A 186 13.42 0.33 -5.99
N ASN A 187 12.28 -0.18 -5.48
CA ASN A 187 11.05 -0.28 -6.27
C ASN A 187 10.53 1.10 -6.71
N ILE A 188 10.68 2.13 -5.87
CA ILE A 188 10.34 3.53 -6.20
C ILE A 188 11.22 4.02 -7.36
N VAL A 189 12.53 3.79 -7.30
CA VAL A 189 13.46 4.16 -8.37
C VAL A 189 13.17 3.38 -9.66
N ASP A 190 12.94 2.07 -9.56
CA ASP A 190 12.63 1.19 -10.70
C ASP A 190 11.28 1.52 -11.36
N ALA A 191 10.37 2.15 -10.59
CA ALA A 191 9.13 2.70 -11.13
C ALA A 191 9.30 4.06 -11.82
N GLY A 192 10.52 4.61 -11.81
CA GLY A 192 10.88 5.86 -12.47
C GLY A 192 10.63 7.11 -11.64
N PHE A 193 10.59 7.00 -10.33
CA PHE A 193 10.56 8.16 -9.44
C PHE A 193 11.99 8.52 -9.00
N HIS A 194 12.43 9.73 -9.32
CA HIS A 194 13.79 10.20 -9.02
C HIS A 194 13.85 11.36 -8.03
N SER A 195 12.69 11.90 -7.64
CA SER A 195 12.58 13.03 -6.69
C SER A 195 11.60 12.69 -5.58
N TYR A 196 12.13 12.29 -4.43
CA TYR A 196 11.33 11.95 -3.25
C TYR A 196 12.09 12.30 -1.97
N GLN A 197 11.35 12.47 -0.88
CA GLN A 197 11.88 12.64 0.47
C GLN A 197 11.61 11.38 1.27
N VAL A 198 12.59 10.93 2.05
CA VAL A 198 12.46 9.82 2.98
C VAL A 198 12.48 10.35 4.42
N ARG A 199 11.51 9.95 5.23
CA ARG A 199 11.49 10.21 6.67
C ARG A 199 11.56 8.90 7.41
N HIS A 200 12.62 8.69 8.17
CA HIS A 200 12.77 7.57 9.08
C HIS A 200 11.88 7.79 10.31
N LEU A 201 11.04 6.84 10.65
CA LEU A 201 10.06 6.96 11.73
C LEU A 201 10.44 6.14 12.96
N TRP A 202 10.97 4.93 12.74
CA TRP A 202 11.45 4.05 13.81
C TRP A 202 12.62 3.23 13.27
N PHE A 203 13.80 3.52 13.79
CA PHE A 203 15.06 3.06 13.21
C PHE A 203 15.09 3.32 11.69
N ASP A 204 15.61 2.37 10.91
CA ASP A 204 15.60 2.41 9.45
C ASP A 204 14.54 1.48 8.82
N ILE A 205 13.67 0.88 9.67
CA ILE A 205 12.70 -0.15 9.26
C ILE A 205 11.37 0.46 8.82
N PHE A 206 10.88 1.50 9.51
CA PHE A 206 9.65 2.19 9.15
C PHE A 206 9.98 3.52 8.51
N ARG A 207 9.52 3.70 7.27
CA ARG A 207 9.83 4.90 6.48
C ARG A 207 8.57 5.48 5.88
N MET A 208 8.54 6.81 5.80
CA MET A 208 7.55 7.55 5.03
C MET A 208 8.25 8.15 3.81
N PHE A 209 7.73 7.86 2.63
CA PHE A 209 8.18 8.41 1.37
C PHE A 209 7.18 9.46 0.90
N ILE A 210 7.67 10.66 0.59
CA ILE A 210 6.88 11.76 0.04
C ILE A 210 7.44 12.04 -1.35
N ILE A 211 6.66 11.74 -2.37
CA ILE A 211 7.07 11.77 -3.77
C ILE A 211 6.23 12.81 -4.49
N ASN A 212 6.88 13.73 -5.19
CA ASN A 212 6.22 14.61 -6.15
C ASN A 212 6.24 13.94 -7.53
N ASN A 213 5.06 13.70 -8.09
CA ASN A 213 4.92 12.99 -9.36
C ASN A 213 5.29 13.89 -10.52
N LYS A 214 6.57 13.92 -10.88
CA LYS A 214 7.05 14.58 -12.10
C LYS A 214 7.07 13.56 -13.24
N LYS A 215 6.29 13.83 -14.26
CA LYS A 215 6.23 13.03 -15.51
C LYS A 215 7.13 13.62 -16.57
#